data_c0988e218ff34405a9f756cab5d6e122
#
_entry.id   c0988e218ff34405a9f756cab5d6e122
#
_cell.length_a   1.000
_cell.length_b   1.000
_cell.length_c   1.000
_cell.angle_alpha   90.00
_cell.angle_beta   90.00
_cell.angle_gamma   90.00
#
_symmetry.space_group_name_H-M   'P 1'
#
loop_
_entity.id
_entity.type
_entity.pdbx_description
1 polymer ?
#
loop_
_entity_poly.entity_id
_entity_poly.type
_entity_poly.pdbx_seq_one_letter_code
_entity_poly.pdbx_strand_id
1 'polypeptide(L)'
;MKGLLKFITCGSVDDGKSTLIGHILYDAKLLYADQEKALELDSKVGSRSGKIDYSLLLDGLMAEREQGITIDVAYRYFTTDNRSFIVADTPGHEEYTRNMAVGASFADLAVILIDASQGVLVQTRRHARICKLMGIRYFVFAVNKMALVNYSESRFNEIVAQIDALKQELGLENITIIPLSAT
;
A
#
# COMPACT_ATOMS: atom_id res chain seq x y z
N MET A 1 3.02 -4.40 27.22
CA MET A 1 3.67 -3.94 25.97
C MET A 1 2.83 -4.44 24.81
N LYS A 2 2.24 -3.55 24.01
CA LYS A 2 1.51 -3.94 22.81
C LYS A 2 2.53 -4.42 21.77
N GLY A 3 2.39 -5.62 21.25
CA GLY A 3 3.40 -6.29 20.42
C GLY A 3 3.69 -5.59 19.09
N LEU A 4 4.73 -6.04 18.41
CA LEU A 4 5.10 -5.65 17.05
C LEU A 4 4.15 -6.29 16.03
N LEU A 5 3.64 -5.51 15.07
CA LEU A 5 2.92 -6.01 13.91
C LEU A 5 3.76 -5.81 12.64
N LYS A 6 3.93 -6.88 11.90
CA LYS A 6 4.61 -6.86 10.61
C LYS A 6 3.57 -6.97 9.50
N PHE A 7 3.55 -6.03 8.57
CA PHE A 7 2.63 -6.09 7.46
C PHE A 7 3.29 -5.75 6.13
N ILE A 8 2.73 -6.27 5.07
CA ILE A 8 3.12 -6.03 3.69
C ILE A 8 2.07 -5.13 3.02
N THR A 9 2.50 -4.25 2.16
CA THR A 9 1.61 -3.50 1.26
C THR A 9 1.76 -4.02 -0.16
N CYS A 10 0.64 -4.32 -0.78
CA CYS A 10 0.56 -4.82 -2.15
C CYS A 10 -0.41 -3.95 -2.95
N GLY A 11 -0.16 -3.80 -4.22
CA GLY A 11 -1.02 -3.08 -5.13
C GLY A 11 -0.34 -2.95 -6.50
N SER A 12 -1.12 -2.66 -7.52
CA SER A 12 -0.57 -2.30 -8.83
C SER A 12 0.17 -0.96 -8.74
N VAL A 13 1.01 -0.67 -9.73
CA VAL A 13 1.87 0.52 -9.75
C VAL A 13 1.07 1.81 -9.48
N ASP A 14 -0.14 1.90 -10.03
CA ASP A 14 -0.97 3.10 -9.95
C ASP A 14 -2.01 3.09 -8.80
N ASP A 15 -2.02 2.10 -7.92
CA ASP A 15 -3.01 2.01 -6.83
C ASP A 15 -2.75 2.99 -5.68
N GLY A 16 -1.64 3.73 -5.71
CA GLY A 16 -1.29 4.74 -4.71
C GLY A 16 -0.65 4.15 -3.45
N LYS A 17 0.01 3.01 -3.58
CA LYS A 17 0.65 2.28 -2.48
C LYS A 17 1.71 3.11 -1.75
N SER A 18 2.70 3.64 -2.46
CA SER A 18 3.77 4.47 -1.88
C SER A 18 3.22 5.76 -1.27
N THR A 19 2.20 6.36 -1.88
CA THR A 19 1.53 7.55 -1.34
C THR A 19 0.85 7.22 -0.01
N LEU A 20 0.13 6.11 0.08
CA LEU A 20 -0.52 5.68 1.33
C LEU A 20 0.51 5.45 2.45
N ILE A 21 1.60 4.74 2.16
CA ILE A 21 2.65 4.48 3.15
C ILE A 21 3.30 5.81 3.59
N GLY A 22 3.57 6.70 2.64
CA GLY A 22 4.10 8.03 2.94
C GLY A 22 3.21 8.81 3.90
N HIS A 23 1.89 8.81 3.70
CA HIS A 23 0.93 9.42 4.62
C HIS A 23 0.95 8.76 6.01
N ILE A 24 0.96 7.44 6.07
CA ILE A 24 1.03 6.71 7.35
C ILE A 24 2.28 7.10 8.15
N LEU A 25 3.43 7.18 7.48
CA LEU A 25 4.69 7.55 8.11
C LEU A 25 4.67 9.02 8.58
N TYR A 26 4.12 9.91 7.77
CA TYR A 26 3.97 11.33 8.11
C TYR A 26 3.07 11.51 9.34
N ASP A 27 1.90 10.88 9.35
CA ASP A 27 0.95 10.95 10.45
C ASP A 27 1.51 10.32 11.73
N ALA A 28 2.35 9.31 11.60
CA ALA A 28 3.07 8.71 12.72
C ALA A 28 4.24 9.59 13.25
N LYS A 29 4.41 10.79 12.71
CA LYS A 29 5.45 11.78 13.10
C LYS A 29 6.88 11.24 13.00
N LEU A 30 7.14 10.38 12.02
CA LEU A 30 8.48 9.84 11.76
C LEU A 30 9.32 10.72 10.83
N LEU A 31 8.74 11.80 10.30
CA LEU A 31 9.46 12.78 9.51
C LEU A 31 10.17 13.77 10.42
N TYR A 32 11.48 13.83 10.31
CA TYR A 32 12.26 14.93 10.83
C TYR A 32 12.08 16.17 9.94
N ALA A 33 12.14 17.37 10.55
CA ALA A 33 11.93 18.64 9.84
C ALA A 33 12.82 18.82 8.60
N ASP A 34 14.00 18.19 8.58
CA ASP A 34 14.93 18.23 7.44
C ASP A 34 14.43 17.37 6.27
N GLN A 35 13.79 16.23 6.55
CA GLN A 35 13.19 15.37 5.54
C GLN A 35 11.93 16.01 4.95
N GLU A 36 11.15 16.70 5.76
CA GLU A 36 9.98 17.44 5.33
C GLU A 36 10.36 18.56 4.33
N LYS A 37 11.40 19.34 4.66
CA LYS A 37 11.93 20.37 3.74
C LYS A 37 12.49 19.78 2.45
N ALA A 38 13.18 18.64 2.51
CA ALA A 38 13.71 17.97 1.32
C ALA A 38 12.57 17.50 0.41
N LEU A 39 11.51 16.91 0.99
CA LEU A 39 10.31 16.50 0.27
C LEU A 39 9.57 17.68 -0.38
N GLU A 40 9.45 18.81 0.32
CA GLU A 40 8.84 20.01 -0.25
C GLU A 40 9.64 20.54 -1.44
N LEU A 41 10.96 20.51 -1.37
CA LEU A 41 11.85 20.95 -2.46
C LEU A 41 11.73 20.02 -3.67
N ASP A 42 11.81 18.72 -3.46
CA ASP A 42 11.69 17.72 -4.53
C ASP A 42 10.29 17.71 -5.17
N SER A 43 9.24 17.94 -4.37
CA SER A 43 7.85 18.05 -4.86
C SER A 43 7.62 19.30 -5.72
N LYS A 44 8.36 20.37 -5.48
CA LYS A 44 8.32 21.60 -6.31
C LYS A 44 8.99 21.42 -7.67
N VAL A 45 9.96 20.52 -7.75
CA VAL A 45 10.68 20.18 -8.99
C VAL A 45 9.92 19.13 -9.81
N GLY A 46 9.19 18.23 -9.15
CA GLY A 46 8.28 17.27 -9.77
C GLY A 46 6.90 17.87 -10.00
N SER A 47 6.38 17.74 -11.20
CA SER A 47 5.18 18.36 -11.77
C SER A 47 3.84 18.16 -11.07
N ARG A 48 3.78 17.96 -9.76
CA ARG A 48 2.53 17.90 -8.97
C ARG A 48 2.36 19.19 -8.17
N SER A 49 1.69 20.14 -8.80
CA SER A 49 1.21 21.45 -8.29
C SER A 49 1.20 21.66 -6.76
N GLY A 50 2.38 21.83 -6.13
CA GLY A 50 2.49 22.39 -4.79
C GLY A 50 2.03 21.52 -3.61
N LYS A 51 1.65 20.26 -3.82
CA LYS A 51 1.39 19.29 -2.75
C LYS A 51 2.63 18.43 -2.50
N ILE A 52 2.88 18.08 -1.23
CA ILE A 52 3.98 17.19 -0.85
C ILE A 52 3.76 15.82 -1.52
N ASP A 53 4.76 15.33 -2.24
CA ASP A 53 4.74 13.98 -2.79
C ASP A 53 5.31 12.99 -1.78
N TYR A 54 4.42 12.37 -1.01
CA TYR A 54 4.80 11.41 0.02
C TYR A 54 5.42 10.11 -0.52
N SER A 55 5.27 9.82 -1.82
CA SER A 55 5.91 8.65 -2.43
C SER A 55 7.43 8.77 -2.42
N LEU A 56 7.96 10.00 -2.50
CA LEU A 56 9.40 10.28 -2.46
C LEU A 56 10.09 9.87 -1.15
N LEU A 57 9.33 9.72 -0.06
CA LEU A 57 9.84 9.22 1.22
C LEU A 57 10.34 7.78 1.17
N LEU A 58 9.82 7.00 0.24
CA LEU A 58 10.05 5.57 0.16
C LEU A 58 11.06 5.20 -0.90
N ASP A 59 11.30 6.10 -1.85
CA ASP A 59 12.17 5.86 -2.99
C ASP A 59 13.64 5.84 -2.55
N GLY A 60 14.11 4.63 -2.25
CA GLY A 60 15.48 4.40 -1.78
C GLY A 60 16.51 4.28 -2.88
N LEU A 61 16.09 3.87 -4.09
CA LEU A 61 16.96 3.65 -5.24
C LEU A 61 16.75 4.72 -6.31
N MET A 62 17.84 5.21 -6.92
CA MET A 62 17.73 6.17 -8.03
C MET A 62 16.87 5.62 -9.18
N ALA A 63 17.01 4.34 -9.49
CA ALA A 63 16.20 3.67 -10.52
C ALA A 63 14.69 3.64 -10.19
N GLU A 64 14.33 3.55 -8.92
CA GLU A 64 12.94 3.63 -8.47
C GLU A 64 12.38 5.04 -8.66
N ARG A 65 13.18 6.07 -8.36
CA ARG A 65 12.80 7.48 -8.57
C ARG A 65 12.62 7.82 -10.04
N GLU A 66 13.53 7.34 -10.91
CA GLU A 66 13.47 7.59 -12.35
C GLU A 66 12.27 6.88 -13.02
N GLN A 67 11.89 5.70 -12.56
CA GLN A 67 10.80 4.91 -13.13
C GLN A 67 9.47 5.11 -12.40
N GLY A 68 9.48 5.67 -11.19
CA GLY A 68 8.31 5.86 -10.35
C GLY A 68 7.67 4.54 -9.88
N ILE A 69 8.47 3.47 -9.81
CA ILE A 69 8.02 2.12 -9.38
C ILE A 69 8.96 1.56 -8.30
N THR A 70 8.42 0.78 -7.39
CA THR A 70 9.19 0.02 -6.40
C THR A 70 9.77 -1.23 -7.06
N ILE A 71 11.09 -1.42 -6.99
CA ILE A 71 11.80 -2.56 -7.58
C ILE A 71 12.07 -3.63 -6.53
N ASP A 72 12.54 -3.24 -5.35
CA ASP A 72 12.87 -4.14 -4.26
C ASP A 72 11.98 -3.91 -3.04
N VAL A 73 12.03 -4.82 -2.07
CA VAL A 73 11.27 -4.68 -0.83
C VAL A 73 11.94 -3.64 0.07
N ALA A 74 11.21 -2.58 0.38
CA ALA A 74 11.64 -1.56 1.32
C ALA A 74 10.97 -1.77 2.68
N TYR A 75 11.76 -1.87 3.75
CA TYR A 75 11.26 -2.01 5.10
C TYR A 75 11.29 -0.67 5.83
N ARG A 76 10.17 -0.30 6.47
CA ARG A 76 10.04 0.91 7.27
C ARG A 76 9.48 0.56 8.64
N TYR A 77 9.93 1.30 9.64
CA TYR A 77 9.53 1.12 11.03
C TYR A 77 8.78 2.35 11.50
N PHE A 78 7.68 2.17 12.18
CA PHE A 78 6.98 3.26 12.86
C PHE A 78 6.26 2.78 14.11
N THR A 79 5.96 3.72 14.99
CA THR A 79 5.28 3.43 16.26
C THR A 79 4.16 4.43 16.46
N THR A 80 3.01 3.94 16.85
CA THR A 80 1.90 4.75 17.36
C THR A 80 1.83 4.59 18.89
N ASP A 81 1.01 5.38 19.55
CA ASP A 81 0.77 5.26 21.00
C ASP A 81 0.33 3.85 21.41
N ASN A 82 -0.18 3.11 20.47
CA ASN A 82 -0.79 1.80 20.70
C ASN A 82 0.11 0.62 20.36
N ARG A 83 0.97 0.72 19.34
CA ARG A 83 1.71 -0.42 18.81
C ARG A 83 2.89 0.02 17.94
N SER A 84 3.91 -0.83 17.86
CA SER A 84 5.00 -0.72 16.89
C SER A 84 4.71 -1.53 15.64
N PHE A 85 5.18 -1.04 14.49
CA PHE A 85 4.92 -1.63 13.18
C PHE A 85 6.19 -1.73 12.35
N ILE A 86 6.25 -2.76 11.53
CA ILE A 86 7.17 -2.85 10.39
C ILE A 86 6.31 -3.00 9.14
N VAL A 87 6.48 -2.10 8.17
CA VAL A 87 5.86 -2.22 6.86
C VAL A 87 6.90 -2.65 5.83
N ALA A 88 6.58 -3.69 5.07
CA ALA A 88 7.30 -4.07 3.87
C ALA A 88 6.56 -3.49 2.67
N ASP A 89 7.12 -2.48 2.04
CA ASP A 89 6.64 -1.97 0.76
C ASP A 89 7.15 -2.88 -0.35
N THR A 90 6.25 -3.45 -1.14
CA THR A 90 6.59 -4.43 -2.16
C THR A 90 6.30 -3.90 -3.56
N PRO A 91 7.10 -4.34 -4.56
CA PRO A 91 6.85 -3.94 -5.93
C PRO A 91 5.47 -4.38 -6.41
N GLY A 92 4.78 -3.49 -7.12
CA GLY A 92 3.48 -3.77 -7.74
C GLY A 92 3.57 -4.38 -9.14
N HIS A 93 4.74 -4.26 -9.79
CA HIS A 93 4.93 -4.71 -11.17
C HIS A 93 5.12 -6.23 -11.27
N GLU A 94 4.60 -6.83 -12.34
CA GLU A 94 4.61 -8.29 -12.53
C GLU A 94 6.02 -8.90 -12.53
N GLU A 95 6.99 -8.20 -13.08
CA GLU A 95 8.38 -8.66 -13.18
C GLU A 95 9.02 -8.86 -11.80
N TYR A 96 8.51 -8.19 -10.77
CA TYR A 96 9.06 -8.25 -9.40
C TYR A 96 8.24 -9.11 -8.45
N THR A 97 7.41 -10.01 -8.97
CA THR A 97 6.57 -10.93 -8.17
C THR A 97 7.37 -11.73 -7.14
N ARG A 98 8.61 -12.10 -7.47
CA ARG A 98 9.50 -12.82 -6.55
C ARG A 98 9.86 -11.97 -5.33
N ASN A 99 10.15 -10.69 -5.52
CA ASN A 99 10.48 -9.77 -4.43
C ASN A 99 9.25 -9.54 -3.54
N MET A 100 8.06 -9.46 -4.15
CA MET A 100 6.79 -9.41 -3.41
C MET A 100 6.62 -10.65 -2.51
N ALA A 101 6.90 -11.85 -3.00
CA ALA A 101 6.80 -13.08 -2.20
C ALA A 101 7.77 -13.08 -1.00
N VAL A 102 8.96 -12.52 -1.16
CA VAL A 102 9.92 -12.34 -0.06
C VAL A 102 9.35 -11.44 1.03
N GLY A 103 8.76 -10.31 0.66
CA GLY A 103 8.07 -9.43 1.61
C GLY A 103 6.89 -10.12 2.29
N ALA A 104 6.11 -10.90 1.55
CA ALA A 104 4.97 -11.64 2.08
C ALA A 104 5.37 -12.72 3.11
N SER A 105 6.52 -13.38 2.92
CA SER A 105 7.01 -14.40 3.87
C SER A 105 7.34 -13.85 5.26
N PHE A 106 7.59 -12.55 5.35
CA PHE A 106 7.90 -11.83 6.56
C PHE A 106 6.67 -11.39 7.37
N ALA A 107 5.54 -11.14 6.71
CA ALA A 107 4.43 -10.38 7.26
C ALA A 107 3.38 -11.26 7.96
N ASP A 108 2.71 -10.69 8.97
CA ASP A 108 1.57 -11.30 9.66
C ASP A 108 0.24 -10.87 9.00
N LEU A 109 0.24 -9.72 8.31
CA LEU A 109 -0.94 -9.10 7.71
C LEU A 109 -0.58 -8.54 6.34
N ALA A 110 -1.51 -8.61 5.40
CA ALA A 110 -1.40 -7.98 4.09
C ALA A 110 -2.39 -6.84 3.94
N VAL A 111 -1.90 -5.68 3.52
CA VAL A 111 -2.71 -4.54 3.07
C VAL A 111 -2.67 -4.53 1.56
N ILE A 112 -3.78 -4.83 0.92
CA ILE A 112 -3.92 -4.88 -0.53
C ILE A 112 -4.71 -3.66 -0.98
N LEU A 113 -4.08 -2.80 -1.78
CA LEU A 113 -4.72 -1.61 -2.32
C LEU A 113 -5.50 -1.96 -3.58
N ILE A 114 -6.65 -1.31 -3.73
CA ILE A 114 -7.51 -1.39 -4.91
C ILE A 114 -7.86 0.04 -5.31
N ASP A 115 -7.62 0.41 -6.56
CA ASP A 115 -8.10 1.68 -7.09
C ASP A 115 -9.62 1.61 -7.28
N ALA A 116 -10.37 2.50 -6.64
CA ALA A 116 -11.83 2.53 -6.69
C ALA A 116 -12.38 2.68 -8.11
N SER A 117 -11.64 3.33 -9.02
CA SER A 117 -12.03 3.47 -10.42
C SER A 117 -11.90 2.16 -11.21
N GLN A 118 -10.96 1.29 -10.82
CA GLN A 118 -10.64 0.05 -11.53
C GLN A 118 -11.33 -1.19 -10.91
N GLY A 119 -11.44 -1.24 -9.59
CA GLY A 119 -11.92 -2.41 -8.86
C GLY A 119 -10.86 -3.53 -8.76
N VAL A 120 -11.32 -4.76 -8.54
CA VAL A 120 -10.44 -5.93 -8.39
C VAL A 120 -9.89 -6.37 -9.75
N LEU A 121 -8.59 -6.21 -9.93
CA LEU A 121 -7.85 -6.57 -11.14
C LEU A 121 -7.21 -7.96 -11.03
N VAL A 122 -6.68 -8.46 -12.15
CA VAL A 122 -5.89 -9.70 -12.19
C VAL A 122 -4.70 -9.61 -11.22
N GLN A 123 -4.07 -8.46 -11.15
CA GLN A 123 -2.93 -8.21 -10.26
C GLN A 123 -3.34 -8.27 -8.78
N THR A 124 -4.50 -7.72 -8.43
CA THR A 124 -5.08 -7.83 -7.08
C THR A 124 -5.24 -9.29 -6.65
N ARG A 125 -5.79 -10.12 -7.54
CA ARG A 125 -5.96 -11.57 -7.32
C ARG A 125 -4.63 -12.28 -7.14
N ARG A 126 -3.64 -11.94 -7.96
CA ARG A 126 -2.28 -12.49 -7.89
C ARG A 126 -1.63 -12.18 -6.54
N HIS A 127 -1.68 -10.92 -6.11
CA HIS A 127 -1.11 -10.49 -4.83
C HIS A 127 -1.78 -11.19 -3.65
N ALA A 128 -3.11 -11.25 -3.61
CA ALA A 128 -3.84 -11.95 -2.56
C ALA A 128 -3.49 -13.45 -2.50
N ARG A 129 -3.36 -14.10 -3.66
CA ARG A 129 -2.98 -15.51 -3.76
C ARG A 129 -1.57 -15.76 -3.23
N ILE A 130 -0.60 -14.92 -3.59
CA ILE A 130 0.78 -15.03 -3.11
C ILE A 130 0.83 -14.83 -1.60
N CYS A 131 0.18 -13.80 -1.07
CA CYS A 131 0.12 -13.55 0.37
C CYS A 131 -0.45 -14.77 1.12
N LYS A 132 -1.53 -15.36 0.61
CA LYS A 132 -2.10 -16.57 1.22
C LYS A 132 -1.14 -17.77 1.16
N LEU A 133 -0.49 -18.01 0.02
CA LEU A 133 0.49 -19.09 -0.13
C LEU A 133 1.69 -18.92 0.82
N MET A 134 2.08 -17.69 1.12
CA MET A 134 3.14 -17.37 2.08
C MET A 134 2.68 -17.48 3.55
N GLY A 135 1.43 -17.83 3.81
CA GLY A 135 0.91 -18.09 5.15
C GLY A 135 0.24 -16.91 5.82
N ILE A 136 0.03 -15.80 5.13
CA ILE A 136 -0.69 -14.65 5.68
C ILE A 136 -2.17 -15.02 5.88
N ARG A 137 -2.69 -14.73 7.08
CA ARG A 137 -4.07 -15.04 7.47
C ARG A 137 -4.97 -13.82 7.59
N TYR A 138 -4.39 -12.63 7.73
CA TYR A 138 -5.12 -11.37 7.92
C TYR A 138 -4.95 -10.49 6.71
N PHE A 139 -6.07 -10.01 6.16
CA PHE A 139 -6.10 -9.19 4.95
C PHE A 139 -6.87 -7.90 5.21
N VAL A 140 -6.31 -6.79 4.82
CA VAL A 140 -6.98 -5.50 4.73
C VAL A 140 -7.02 -5.11 3.26
N PHE A 141 -8.21 -4.95 2.70
CA PHE A 141 -8.38 -4.39 1.37
C PHE A 141 -8.67 -2.90 1.50
N ALA A 142 -7.71 -2.09 1.06
CA ALA A 142 -7.79 -0.65 1.08
C ALA A 142 -8.31 -0.16 -0.28
N VAL A 143 -9.59 0.21 -0.33
CA VAL A 143 -10.20 0.75 -1.55
C VAL A 143 -9.86 2.24 -1.64
N ASN A 144 -8.76 2.50 -2.35
CA ASN A 144 -8.15 3.81 -2.46
C ASN A 144 -8.72 4.63 -3.61
N LYS A 145 -8.41 5.92 -3.61
CA LYS A 145 -8.84 6.89 -4.62
C LYS A 145 -10.37 7.04 -4.72
N MET A 146 -11.06 6.91 -3.60
CA MET A 146 -12.51 7.10 -3.54
C MET A 146 -12.95 8.48 -4.06
N ALA A 147 -12.08 9.49 -4.01
CA ALA A 147 -12.33 10.81 -4.60
C ALA A 147 -12.58 10.73 -6.11
N LEU A 148 -11.90 9.83 -6.84
CA LEU A 148 -12.09 9.67 -8.30
C LEU A 148 -13.46 9.13 -8.69
N VAL A 149 -14.15 8.50 -7.77
CA VAL A 149 -15.52 7.99 -7.96
C VAL A 149 -16.53 8.79 -7.13
N ASN A 150 -16.20 10.04 -6.79
CA ASN A 150 -17.05 10.96 -6.01
C ASN A 150 -17.55 10.35 -4.69
N TYR A 151 -16.72 9.54 -4.02
CA TYR A 151 -17.07 8.82 -2.78
C TYR A 151 -18.37 8.00 -2.90
N SER A 152 -18.63 7.44 -4.08
CA SER A 152 -19.85 6.69 -4.37
C SER A 152 -19.96 5.43 -3.51
N GLU A 153 -20.99 5.35 -2.68
CA GLU A 153 -21.29 4.15 -1.88
C GLU A 153 -21.66 2.97 -2.79
N SER A 154 -22.40 3.21 -3.86
CA SER A 154 -22.75 2.18 -4.83
C SER A 154 -21.50 1.55 -5.46
N ARG A 155 -20.52 2.38 -5.88
CA ARG A 155 -19.26 1.88 -6.42
C ARG A 155 -18.44 1.11 -5.39
N PHE A 156 -18.40 1.60 -4.16
CA PHE A 156 -17.74 0.87 -3.06
C PHE A 156 -18.38 -0.50 -2.84
N ASN A 157 -19.71 -0.59 -2.82
CA ASN A 157 -20.43 -1.86 -2.63
C ASN A 157 -20.18 -2.84 -3.78
N GLU A 158 -20.05 -2.39 -5.03
CA GLU A 158 -19.62 -3.23 -6.16
C GLU A 158 -18.26 -3.85 -5.91
N ILE A 159 -17.30 -3.06 -5.41
CA ILE A 159 -15.95 -3.53 -5.11
C ILE A 159 -15.96 -4.49 -3.92
N VAL A 160 -16.77 -4.24 -2.89
CA VAL A 160 -16.97 -5.17 -1.77
C VAL A 160 -17.45 -6.52 -2.27
N ALA A 161 -18.41 -6.56 -3.20
CA ALA A 161 -18.88 -7.80 -3.82
C ALA A 161 -17.77 -8.53 -4.59
N GLN A 162 -16.91 -7.80 -5.31
CA GLN A 162 -15.75 -8.38 -5.99
C GLN A 162 -14.73 -8.97 -5.00
N ILE A 163 -14.50 -8.29 -3.87
CA ILE A 163 -13.62 -8.78 -2.80
C ILE A 163 -14.20 -10.02 -2.13
N ASP A 164 -15.50 -10.05 -1.89
CA ASP A 164 -16.18 -11.22 -1.31
C ASP A 164 -16.08 -12.45 -2.24
N ALA A 165 -16.19 -12.25 -3.56
CA ALA A 165 -15.95 -13.30 -4.53
C ALA A 165 -14.49 -13.81 -4.47
N LEU A 166 -13.52 -12.90 -4.38
CA LEU A 166 -12.11 -13.24 -4.22
C LEU A 166 -11.84 -13.97 -2.91
N LYS A 167 -12.49 -13.56 -1.82
CA LYS A 167 -12.44 -14.24 -0.52
C LYS A 167 -12.85 -15.69 -0.63
N GLN A 168 -13.96 -15.98 -1.31
CA GLN A 168 -14.45 -17.33 -1.52
C GLN A 168 -13.54 -18.14 -2.44
N GLU A 169 -13.09 -17.54 -3.55
CA GLU A 169 -12.19 -18.18 -4.51
C GLU A 169 -10.88 -18.66 -3.85
N LEU A 170 -10.28 -17.80 -3.01
CA LEU A 170 -9.00 -18.08 -2.37
C LEU A 170 -9.13 -18.69 -0.96
N GLY A 171 -10.33 -18.75 -0.39
CA GLY A 171 -10.56 -19.19 0.98
C GLY A 171 -9.88 -18.30 2.02
N LEU A 172 -10.00 -16.97 1.87
CA LEU A 172 -9.47 -16.02 2.84
C LEU A 172 -10.36 -15.99 4.08
N GLU A 173 -9.78 -16.00 5.28
CA GLU A 173 -10.53 -16.14 6.53
C GLU A 173 -10.84 -14.81 7.19
N ASN A 174 -9.84 -13.94 7.30
CA ASN A 174 -9.93 -12.68 8.04
C ASN A 174 -9.75 -11.50 7.09
N ILE A 175 -10.84 -10.85 6.74
CA ILE A 175 -10.86 -9.72 5.81
C ILE A 175 -11.45 -8.48 6.50
N THR A 176 -10.80 -7.34 6.31
CA THR A 176 -11.33 -6.01 6.59
C THR A 176 -11.27 -5.17 5.32
N ILE A 177 -12.32 -4.44 5.00
CA ILE A 177 -12.38 -3.57 3.81
C ILE A 177 -12.54 -2.13 4.28
N ILE A 178 -11.66 -1.25 3.81
CA ILE A 178 -11.59 0.15 4.25
C ILE A 178 -11.62 1.04 3.01
N PRO A 179 -12.63 1.94 2.84
CA PRO A 179 -12.59 2.98 1.83
C PRO A 179 -11.67 4.11 2.28
N LEU A 180 -10.84 4.62 1.37
CA LEU A 180 -9.95 5.74 1.66
C LEU A 180 -9.61 6.55 0.40
N SER A 181 -8.98 7.70 0.58
CA SER A 181 -8.39 8.49 -0.48
C SER A 181 -7.08 9.07 0.03
N ALA A 182 -5.97 8.52 -0.42
CA ALA A 182 -4.61 8.94 -0.02
C ALA A 182 -4.04 10.06 -0.94
N THR A 183 -4.85 10.65 -1.81
CA THR A 183 -4.47 11.71 -2.76
C THR A 183 -5.14 13.02 -2.42
#